data_802b26428c19a3cc55e36c25c88567c3
#
_entry.id   802b26428c19a3cc55e36c25c88567c3
#
_cell.length_a   1.000
_cell.length_b   1.000
_cell.length_c   1.000
_cell.angle_alpha   90.00
_cell.angle_beta   90.00
_cell.angle_gamma   90.00
#
_symmetry.space_group_name_H-M   'P 1'
#
loop_
_entity.id
_entity.type
_entity.pdbx_description
1 polymer ?
#
loop_
_entity_poly.entity_id
_entity_poly.type
_entity_poly.pdbx_seq_one_letter_code
_entity_poly.pdbx_strand_id
1 'polypeptide(L)'
;MAELKRPMDGLEASFGKVNHTLARGQTSGAVAMKLNRFYRDELSFLRVQGREFAEAHPQLTRFLSEQSTDPDVERLLEGFAFLTGKLREKVEDEFPELTHSLLNMLWPNYLRPVPSCTIMRFDPQLHAISERQVVDRHTEIKSRPLGDSTRQTQCRFRTCRAVDVFPISVAGASAEHSREVSSVTVNLALHTDQPLNGIGLESLRFYLGGDTHTAETLYLWLNHYLSRIELVVGDSVFSLPSALLQPVGFAADEAILPYPKNAYSGYRIIQEYLIFPEAFRFVDVTGLKSRLPAAQADEISLRFHFSRILPPDTRVTRNSLQLYCTPAVNLFSHEGEPVDLNGRQTEYRISPSSRCPEHYEVFSIEQVEGWLEGRSGRGEPRIYTAFESFQHEVERDRGRTALYYRVRTRESVRGDGFDHYISFVRGDETECLNRQEAVSLTLTCTNRQLPQQLAVGEVCMATESTPAFAAFSNITRPTATLRSTLDGSLLWTLISNLSLNYLSMLDVDALRTVLRVYDFRALVDRQAERVSQKRLAGISGIVTKPVDRMIRGLPVRGIRSELQLDQQGFASEGDLYLFGTVLSQFFALYASINAFHQLEVVNTENQERYTWTLQQGQQPLM
;
A
#
# COMPACT_ATOMS: atom_id res chain seq x y z
N MET A 1 -15.07 -12.89 58.44
CA MET A 1 -14.66 -13.91 57.42
C MET A 1 -15.57 -13.97 56.18
N ALA A 2 -16.74 -13.35 56.14
CA ALA A 2 -17.65 -13.40 54.97
C ALA A 2 -17.52 -12.20 54.01
N GLU A 3 -16.86 -11.12 54.40
CA GLU A 3 -16.72 -9.92 53.56
C GLU A 3 -15.44 -9.88 52.71
N LEU A 4 -14.48 -10.74 52.96
CA LEU A 4 -13.23 -10.82 52.16
C LEU A 4 -13.32 -11.77 50.96
N LYS A 5 -14.42 -12.53 50.80
CA LYS A 5 -14.58 -13.46 49.66
C LYS A 5 -15.07 -12.80 48.35
N ARG A 6 -15.74 -11.65 48.43
CA ARG A 6 -16.30 -10.99 47.24
C ARG A 6 -15.29 -10.39 46.23
N PRO A 7 -14.10 -9.87 46.62
CA PRO A 7 -13.12 -9.43 45.65
C PRO A 7 -12.40 -10.60 44.92
N MET A 8 -12.33 -11.76 45.54
CA MET A 8 -11.59 -12.93 44.99
C MET A 8 -12.35 -13.65 43.88
N ASP A 9 -13.67 -13.78 44.02
CA ASP A 9 -14.53 -14.39 42.98
C ASP A 9 -14.50 -13.58 41.65
N GLY A 10 -14.28 -12.28 41.71
CA GLY A 10 -14.09 -11.43 40.53
C GLY A 10 -12.75 -11.66 39.80
N LEU A 11 -11.71 -11.97 40.55
CA LEU A 11 -10.37 -12.28 40.00
C LEU A 11 -10.34 -13.66 39.37
N GLU A 12 -10.92 -14.67 40.01
CA GLU A 12 -11.01 -16.04 39.43
C GLU A 12 -11.88 -16.08 38.17
N ALA A 13 -12.97 -15.33 38.13
CA ALA A 13 -13.81 -15.18 36.94
C ALA A 13 -13.05 -14.47 35.78
N SER A 14 -12.14 -13.56 36.10
CA SER A 14 -11.29 -12.87 35.13
C SER A 14 -10.17 -13.80 34.62
N PHE A 15 -9.53 -14.58 35.48
CA PHE A 15 -8.52 -15.58 35.14
C PHE A 15 -9.12 -16.74 34.33
N GLY A 16 -10.30 -17.21 34.68
CA GLY A 16 -11.01 -18.24 33.92
C GLY A 16 -11.38 -17.79 32.50
N LYS A 17 -11.74 -16.53 32.31
CA LYS A 17 -12.02 -15.94 31.00
C LYS A 17 -10.76 -15.77 30.16
N VAL A 18 -9.64 -15.39 30.75
CA VAL A 18 -8.34 -15.27 30.02
C VAL A 18 -7.87 -16.64 29.53
N ASN A 19 -7.95 -17.68 30.34
CA ASN A 19 -7.60 -19.05 29.92
C ASN A 19 -8.55 -19.64 28.89
N HIS A 20 -9.85 -19.27 28.90
CA HIS A 20 -10.81 -19.74 27.89
C HIS A 20 -10.67 -18.96 26.55
N THR A 21 -10.13 -17.73 26.60
CA THR A 21 -9.85 -16.94 25.39
C THR A 21 -8.55 -17.38 24.72
N LEU A 22 -7.58 -17.88 25.50
CA LEU A 22 -6.33 -18.46 24.98
C LEU A 22 -6.53 -19.79 24.21
N ALA A 23 -7.67 -20.46 24.40
CA ALA A 23 -8.02 -21.71 23.69
C ALA A 23 -8.77 -21.50 22.37
N ARG A 24 -9.10 -20.27 21.99
CA ARG A 24 -9.92 -19.96 20.80
C ARG A 24 -9.36 -18.83 19.94
N GLY A 25 -8.15 -18.92 19.44
CA GLY A 25 -7.76 -17.92 18.43
C GLY A 25 -6.28 -17.85 18.14
N GLN A 26 -5.90 -18.24 16.98
CA GLN A 26 -4.51 -18.22 16.46
C GLN A 26 -3.95 -16.81 16.13
N THR A 27 -4.67 -15.73 16.43
CA THR A 27 -4.24 -14.34 16.16
C THR A 27 -3.95 -13.49 17.40
N SER A 28 -4.24 -13.99 18.59
CA SER A 28 -3.87 -13.37 19.87
C SER A 28 -2.44 -13.71 20.32
N GLY A 29 -1.66 -14.45 19.50
CA GLY A 29 -0.38 -15.00 19.91
C GLY A 29 0.71 -13.96 20.20
N ALA A 30 0.78 -12.88 19.47
CA ALA A 30 1.86 -11.89 19.61
C ALA A 30 1.68 -11.01 20.86
N VAL A 31 0.48 -10.52 21.11
CA VAL A 31 0.16 -9.68 22.29
C VAL A 31 0.22 -10.54 23.55
N ALA A 32 -0.33 -11.76 23.53
CA ALA A 32 -0.23 -12.70 24.63
C ALA A 32 1.21 -13.19 24.86
N MET A 33 2.04 -13.32 23.82
CA MET A 33 3.46 -13.61 23.95
C MET A 33 4.25 -12.47 24.59
N LYS A 34 3.98 -11.21 24.21
CA LYS A 34 4.67 -10.02 24.72
C LYS A 34 4.38 -9.83 26.21
N LEU A 35 3.11 -9.86 26.61
CA LEU A 35 2.69 -9.80 28.02
C LEU A 35 3.24 -10.97 28.83
N ASN A 36 3.27 -12.18 28.28
CA ASN A 36 3.80 -13.38 28.94
C ASN A 36 5.32 -13.27 29.16
N ARG A 37 6.06 -12.60 28.26
CA ARG A 37 7.50 -12.33 28.43
C ARG A 37 7.72 -11.39 29.61
N PHE A 38 7.06 -10.22 29.65
CA PHE A 38 7.19 -9.26 30.74
C PHE A 38 6.78 -9.86 32.08
N TYR A 39 5.68 -10.59 32.10
CA TYR A 39 5.23 -11.30 33.31
C TYR A 39 6.28 -12.28 33.85
N ARG A 40 6.90 -13.08 32.98
CA ARG A 40 7.95 -14.04 33.37
C ARG A 40 9.21 -13.36 33.86
N ASP A 41 9.63 -12.29 33.17
CA ASP A 41 10.80 -11.51 33.54
C ASP A 41 10.62 -10.87 34.92
N GLU A 42 9.45 -10.25 35.18
CA GLU A 42 9.13 -9.63 36.45
C GLU A 42 8.98 -10.68 37.59
N LEU A 43 8.33 -11.80 37.30
CA LEU A 43 8.21 -12.87 38.30
C LEU A 43 9.57 -13.45 38.67
N SER A 44 10.45 -13.64 37.69
CA SER A 44 11.83 -14.07 37.92
C SER A 44 12.62 -13.04 38.73
N PHE A 45 12.49 -11.76 38.39
CA PHE A 45 13.13 -10.67 39.11
C PHE A 45 12.68 -10.59 40.58
N LEU A 46 11.37 -10.65 40.82
CA LEU A 46 10.81 -10.63 42.18
C LEU A 46 11.30 -11.81 43.04
N ARG A 47 11.43 -13.00 42.44
CA ARG A 47 11.96 -14.16 43.15
C ARG A 47 13.45 -14.03 43.49
N VAL A 48 14.26 -13.46 42.58
CA VAL A 48 15.69 -13.20 42.84
C VAL A 48 15.85 -12.15 43.93
N GLN A 49 15.13 -11.03 43.84
CA GLN A 49 15.18 -9.96 44.84
C GLN A 49 14.64 -10.42 46.21
N GLY A 50 13.59 -11.25 46.20
CA GLY A 50 13.06 -11.85 47.44
C GLY A 50 14.08 -12.73 48.14
N ARG A 51 14.90 -13.49 47.40
CA ARG A 51 15.99 -14.28 47.94
C ARG A 51 17.12 -13.43 48.51
N GLU A 52 17.59 -12.43 47.77
CA GLU A 52 18.63 -11.49 48.24
C GLU A 52 18.19 -10.74 49.50
N PHE A 53 16.90 -10.34 49.55
CA PHE A 53 16.33 -9.70 50.72
C PHE A 53 16.26 -10.68 51.92
N ALA A 54 15.89 -11.95 51.69
CA ALA A 54 15.82 -12.97 52.72
C ALA A 54 17.23 -13.30 53.29
N GLU A 55 18.25 -13.29 52.45
CA GLU A 55 19.65 -13.45 52.89
C GLU A 55 20.13 -12.27 53.74
N ALA A 56 19.72 -11.05 53.38
CA ALA A 56 20.07 -9.83 54.13
C ALA A 56 19.27 -9.68 55.45
N HIS A 57 18.06 -10.23 55.52
CA HIS A 57 17.15 -10.12 56.66
C HIS A 57 16.59 -11.45 57.11
N PRO A 58 17.39 -12.32 57.77
CA PRO A 58 17.00 -13.70 58.16
C PRO A 58 15.76 -13.82 59.04
N GLN A 59 15.39 -12.75 59.73
CA GLN A 59 14.19 -12.75 60.61
C GLN A 59 12.86 -12.65 59.82
N LEU A 60 12.92 -12.26 58.53
CA LEU A 60 11.77 -12.14 57.65
C LEU A 60 11.69 -13.27 56.58
N THR A 61 12.58 -14.25 56.68
CA THR A 61 12.77 -15.32 55.68
C THR A 61 11.59 -16.27 55.51
N ARG A 62 10.64 -16.34 56.46
CA ARG A 62 9.47 -17.23 56.37
C ARG A 62 8.55 -16.97 55.19
N PHE A 63 8.55 -15.78 54.62
CA PHE A 63 7.60 -15.35 53.60
C PHE A 63 8.20 -15.14 52.21
N LEU A 64 9.53 -15.00 52.10
CA LEU A 64 10.21 -14.66 50.84
C LEU A 64 11.30 -15.68 50.42
N SER A 65 11.49 -16.77 51.16
CA SER A 65 12.46 -17.82 50.82
C SER A 65 11.93 -18.70 49.68
N GLU A 66 12.84 -19.29 48.91
CA GLU A 66 12.55 -20.21 47.78
C GLU A 66 11.69 -21.43 48.18
N GLN A 67 11.56 -21.71 49.46
CA GLN A 67 10.75 -22.78 50.05
C GLN A 67 9.48 -22.27 50.75
N SER A 68 9.03 -21.08 50.44
CA SER A 68 7.75 -20.59 50.92
C SER A 68 6.64 -21.48 50.37
N THR A 69 6.11 -22.35 51.20
CA THR A 69 4.99 -23.26 50.90
C THR A 69 3.63 -22.58 51.08
N ASP A 70 3.60 -21.27 51.23
CA ASP A 70 2.35 -20.53 51.38
C ASP A 70 1.75 -20.15 50.00
N PRO A 71 0.68 -20.83 49.56
CA PRO A 71 0.07 -20.57 48.25
C PRO A 71 -0.47 -19.15 48.10
N ASP A 72 -0.78 -18.45 49.19
CA ASP A 72 -1.33 -17.11 49.15
C ASP A 72 -0.23 -16.07 48.88
N VAL A 73 0.98 -16.31 49.34
CA VAL A 73 2.16 -15.47 49.04
C VAL A 73 2.57 -15.63 47.57
N GLU A 74 2.57 -16.84 47.04
CA GLU A 74 2.85 -17.08 45.61
C GLU A 74 1.82 -16.43 44.72
N ARG A 75 0.54 -16.47 45.03
CA ARG A 75 -0.54 -15.78 44.31
C ARG A 75 -0.40 -14.26 44.34
N LEU A 76 0.04 -13.69 45.47
CA LEU A 76 0.32 -12.28 45.59
C LEU A 76 1.51 -11.85 44.71
N LEU A 77 2.60 -12.65 44.71
CA LEU A 77 3.77 -12.40 43.85
C LEU A 77 3.40 -12.49 42.35
N GLU A 78 2.61 -13.49 41.97
CA GLU A 78 2.11 -13.65 40.61
C GLU A 78 1.22 -12.49 40.20
N GLY A 79 0.31 -12.06 41.08
CA GLY A 79 -0.55 -10.89 40.85
C GLY A 79 0.24 -9.60 40.72
N PHE A 80 1.26 -9.41 41.55
CA PHE A 80 2.14 -8.25 41.50
C PHE A 80 3.01 -8.27 40.23
N ALA A 81 3.62 -9.43 39.88
CA ALA A 81 4.37 -9.61 38.65
C ALA A 81 3.52 -9.34 37.40
N PHE A 82 2.25 -9.74 37.42
CA PHE A 82 1.31 -9.43 36.33
C PHE A 82 1.05 -7.93 36.22
N LEU A 83 0.79 -7.25 37.31
CA LEU A 83 0.55 -5.79 37.32
C LEU A 83 1.80 -5.02 36.91
N THR A 84 2.98 -5.41 37.43
CA THR A 84 4.25 -4.75 37.11
C THR A 84 4.66 -5.04 35.66
N GLY A 85 4.47 -6.28 35.20
CA GLY A 85 4.68 -6.64 33.79
C GLY A 85 3.80 -5.84 32.83
N LYS A 86 2.54 -5.60 33.23
CA LYS A 86 1.61 -4.76 32.45
C LYS A 86 1.98 -3.27 32.50
N LEU A 87 2.51 -2.78 33.60
CA LEU A 87 3.04 -1.42 33.70
C LEU A 87 4.32 -1.28 32.85
N ARG A 88 5.21 -2.26 32.91
CA ARG A 88 6.45 -2.27 32.13
C ARG A 88 6.16 -2.38 30.62
N GLU A 89 5.22 -3.23 30.20
CA GLU A 89 4.70 -3.26 28.84
C GLU A 89 4.25 -1.87 28.38
N LYS A 90 3.54 -1.16 29.24
CA LYS A 90 3.02 0.17 28.96
C LYS A 90 4.11 1.26 28.94
N VAL A 91 5.18 1.10 29.71
CA VAL A 91 6.34 1.99 29.77
C VAL A 91 7.32 1.71 28.62
N GLU A 92 7.51 0.43 28.25
CA GLU A 92 8.34 0.04 27.11
C GLU A 92 7.63 0.26 25.76
N ASP A 93 6.31 0.35 25.70
CA ASP A 93 5.56 0.93 24.60
C ASP A 93 5.81 2.47 24.58
N GLU A 94 7.08 2.83 24.43
CA GLU A 94 7.58 4.19 24.47
C GLU A 94 6.80 5.09 23.50
N PHE A 95 5.89 5.90 24.05
CA PHE A 95 5.22 7.00 23.38
C PHE A 95 4.63 6.68 22.00
N PRO A 96 3.69 5.71 21.86
CA PRO A 96 3.06 5.44 20.58
C PRO A 96 2.37 6.68 20.02
N GLU A 97 1.97 7.62 20.87
CA GLU A 97 1.37 8.88 20.46
C GLU A 97 2.36 9.78 19.72
N LEU A 98 3.61 9.86 20.17
CA LEU A 98 4.64 10.64 19.50
C LEU A 98 5.05 10.00 18.16
N THR A 99 5.30 8.69 18.16
CA THR A 99 5.69 7.97 16.94
C THR A 99 4.57 7.97 15.91
N HIS A 100 3.30 7.77 16.31
CA HIS A 100 2.15 7.87 15.42
C HIS A 100 1.95 9.29 14.88
N SER A 101 2.17 10.32 15.70
CA SER A 101 2.08 11.72 15.26
C SER A 101 3.15 12.05 14.23
N LEU A 102 4.40 11.63 14.47
CA LEU A 102 5.49 11.78 13.52
C LEU A 102 5.24 11.02 12.21
N LEU A 103 4.73 9.78 12.30
CA LEU A 103 4.40 8.99 11.11
C LEU A 103 3.22 9.56 10.34
N ASN A 104 2.19 10.08 11.02
CA ASN A 104 1.07 10.75 10.35
C ASN A 104 1.53 11.99 9.58
N MET A 105 2.55 12.68 10.06
CA MET A 105 3.14 13.84 9.40
C MET A 105 4.06 13.43 8.24
N LEU A 106 4.94 12.44 8.47
CA LEU A 106 5.96 12.03 7.50
C LEU A 106 5.44 11.02 6.47
N TRP A 107 4.65 10.06 6.95
CA TRP A 107 4.13 9.00 6.10
C TRP A 107 2.85 8.33 6.65
N PRO A 108 1.70 8.98 6.51
CA PRO A 108 0.43 8.50 7.06
C PRO A 108 -0.03 7.14 6.49
N ASN A 109 0.37 6.78 5.28
CA ASN A 109 -0.02 5.50 4.66
C ASN A 109 0.57 4.27 5.39
N TYR A 110 1.56 4.44 6.26
CA TYR A 110 2.04 3.33 7.10
C TYR A 110 1.02 2.93 8.17
N LEU A 111 0.33 3.91 8.76
CA LEU A 111 -0.68 3.68 9.80
C LEU A 111 -2.08 3.37 9.23
N ARG A 112 -2.22 3.39 7.91
CA ARG A 112 -3.47 3.09 7.21
C ARG A 112 -3.52 1.64 6.76
N PRO A 113 -4.69 1.00 6.72
CA PRO A 113 -4.83 -0.31 6.11
C PRO A 113 -4.51 -0.21 4.62
N VAL A 114 -3.75 -1.16 4.09
CA VAL A 114 -3.55 -1.30 2.65
C VAL A 114 -4.79 -1.97 2.07
N PRO A 115 -5.55 -1.27 1.24
CA PRO A 115 -6.80 -1.81 0.69
C PRO A 115 -6.55 -2.91 -0.33
N SER A 116 -7.56 -3.73 -0.53
CA SER A 116 -7.58 -4.72 -1.60
C SER A 116 -7.47 -4.07 -2.98
N CYS A 117 -6.63 -4.65 -3.85
CA CYS A 117 -6.39 -4.21 -5.22
C CYS A 117 -6.74 -5.30 -6.22
N THR A 118 -7.13 -4.90 -7.42
CA THR A 118 -7.38 -5.78 -8.57
C THR A 118 -7.10 -5.06 -9.87
N ILE A 119 -6.99 -5.79 -10.99
CA ILE A 119 -6.94 -5.21 -12.33
C ILE A 119 -8.33 -5.27 -12.94
N MET A 120 -8.85 -4.12 -13.33
CA MET A 120 -10.10 -3.98 -14.08
C MET A 120 -9.81 -3.90 -15.57
N ARG A 121 -10.72 -4.45 -16.39
CA ARG A 121 -10.71 -4.31 -17.84
C ARG A 121 -12.04 -3.74 -18.29
N PHE A 122 -11.99 -2.79 -19.26
CA PHE A 122 -13.13 -2.13 -19.87
C PHE A 122 -13.21 -2.51 -21.35
N ASP A 123 -13.99 -3.51 -21.67
CA ASP A 123 -14.17 -3.98 -23.05
C ASP A 123 -15.14 -3.04 -23.78
N PRO A 124 -14.76 -2.36 -24.86
CA PRO A 124 -15.66 -1.49 -25.61
C PRO A 124 -16.83 -2.27 -26.17
N GLN A 125 -18.03 -1.71 -26.08
CA GLN A 125 -19.19 -2.26 -26.79
C GLN A 125 -19.02 -1.99 -28.28
N LEU A 126 -19.01 -3.06 -29.08
CA LEU A 126 -18.82 -2.98 -30.52
C LEU A 126 -19.85 -2.02 -31.14
N HIS A 127 -19.38 -1.12 -32.02
CA HIS A 127 -20.19 -0.08 -32.69
C HIS A 127 -20.84 0.97 -31.78
N ALA A 128 -20.56 0.97 -30.47
CA ALA A 128 -21.04 2.03 -29.56
C ALA A 128 -20.13 3.26 -29.56
N ILE A 129 -18.88 3.09 -29.93
CA ILE A 129 -17.88 4.17 -30.01
C ILE A 129 -17.24 4.19 -31.39
N SER A 130 -17.02 5.38 -31.93
CA SER A 130 -16.34 5.60 -33.21
C SER A 130 -14.96 6.26 -33.06
N GLU A 131 -14.70 6.88 -31.90
CA GLU A 131 -13.49 7.61 -31.57
C GLU A 131 -13.09 7.36 -30.11
N ARG A 132 -11.96 7.92 -29.69
CA ARG A 132 -11.45 7.83 -28.32
C ARG A 132 -12.50 8.25 -27.31
N GLN A 133 -12.75 7.38 -26.32
CA GLN A 133 -13.51 7.65 -25.12
C GLN A 133 -12.59 7.47 -23.90
N VAL A 134 -12.89 8.16 -22.81
CA VAL A 134 -12.05 8.09 -21.59
C VAL A 134 -12.88 7.59 -20.43
N VAL A 135 -12.35 6.59 -19.72
CA VAL A 135 -12.80 6.21 -18.38
C VAL A 135 -11.97 7.01 -17.39
N ASP A 136 -12.59 7.85 -16.62
CA ASP A 136 -11.90 8.74 -15.69
C ASP A 136 -11.22 7.96 -14.55
N ARG A 137 -10.14 8.55 -14.04
CA ARG A 137 -9.54 8.13 -12.78
C ARG A 137 -10.57 8.30 -11.66
N HIS A 138 -10.57 7.33 -10.73
CA HIS A 138 -11.51 7.26 -9.59
C HIS A 138 -12.96 6.92 -9.97
N THR A 139 -13.21 6.41 -11.17
CA THR A 139 -14.49 5.80 -11.52
C THR A 139 -14.81 4.69 -10.54
N GLU A 140 -15.97 4.78 -9.88
CA GLU A 140 -16.42 3.80 -8.88
C GLU A 140 -17.14 2.63 -9.54
N ILE A 141 -16.82 1.41 -9.11
CA ILE A 141 -17.39 0.16 -9.59
C ILE A 141 -17.75 -0.70 -8.37
N LYS A 142 -18.88 -1.38 -8.41
CA LYS A 142 -19.33 -2.25 -7.33
C LYS A 142 -19.16 -3.72 -7.67
N SER A 143 -18.95 -4.53 -6.64
CA SER A 143 -19.02 -5.98 -6.78
C SER A 143 -20.44 -6.48 -6.77
N ARG A 144 -20.62 -7.76 -7.12
CA ARG A 144 -21.82 -8.49 -6.73
C ARG A 144 -22.00 -8.45 -5.21
N PRO A 145 -23.25 -8.49 -4.70
CA PRO A 145 -23.49 -8.52 -3.26
C PRO A 145 -22.84 -9.74 -2.60
N LEU A 146 -22.17 -9.52 -1.47
CA LEU A 146 -21.59 -10.55 -0.62
C LEU A 146 -22.30 -10.61 0.72
N GLY A 147 -22.28 -11.77 1.36
CA GLY A 147 -22.90 -12.02 2.67
C GLY A 147 -24.28 -12.67 2.60
N ASP A 148 -24.85 -12.90 3.77
CA ASP A 148 -26.17 -13.52 3.91
C ASP A 148 -27.28 -12.61 3.45
N SER A 149 -28.45 -13.16 3.11
CA SER A 149 -29.62 -12.44 2.59
C SER A 149 -30.07 -11.23 3.45
N THR A 150 -29.72 -11.21 4.74
CA THR A 150 -30.07 -10.15 5.69
C THR A 150 -28.99 -9.07 5.85
N ARG A 151 -27.73 -9.36 5.45
CA ARG A 151 -26.57 -8.47 5.62
C ARG A 151 -25.69 -8.44 4.38
N GLN A 152 -26.31 -8.15 3.23
CA GLN A 152 -25.57 -8.05 1.99
C GLN A 152 -24.78 -6.74 1.91
N THR A 153 -23.50 -6.83 1.53
CA THR A 153 -22.63 -5.68 1.27
C THR A 153 -22.01 -5.82 -0.10
N GLN A 154 -21.96 -4.74 -0.86
CA GLN A 154 -21.24 -4.64 -2.12
C GLN A 154 -19.88 -4.01 -1.85
N CYS A 155 -18.82 -4.66 -2.28
CA CYS A 155 -17.49 -4.06 -2.24
C CYS A 155 -17.38 -2.99 -3.32
N ARG A 156 -16.84 -1.82 -2.95
CA ARG A 156 -16.72 -0.67 -3.83
C ARG A 156 -15.25 -0.46 -4.19
N PHE A 157 -14.97 -0.48 -5.48
CA PHE A 157 -13.64 -0.25 -6.02
C PHE A 157 -13.63 1.04 -6.83
N ARG A 158 -12.49 1.70 -6.90
CA ARG A 158 -12.27 2.85 -7.79
C ARG A 158 -11.05 2.64 -8.67
N THR A 159 -11.10 3.10 -9.91
CA THR A 159 -9.97 3.06 -10.85
C THR A 159 -8.83 3.93 -10.36
N CYS A 160 -7.57 3.45 -10.50
CA CYS A 160 -6.39 4.21 -10.09
C CYS A 160 -5.84 5.11 -11.20
N ARG A 161 -6.08 4.76 -12.47
CA ARG A 161 -5.59 5.48 -13.64
C ARG A 161 -6.71 5.67 -14.64
N ALA A 162 -6.66 6.76 -15.40
CA ALA A 162 -7.56 6.94 -16.54
C ALA A 162 -7.26 5.91 -17.64
N VAL A 163 -8.29 5.51 -18.37
CA VAL A 163 -8.20 4.53 -19.46
C VAL A 163 -8.77 5.11 -20.73
N ASP A 164 -7.91 5.22 -21.74
CA ASP A 164 -8.32 5.56 -23.09
C ASP A 164 -8.89 4.31 -23.76
N VAL A 165 -10.15 4.36 -24.14
CA VAL A 165 -10.87 3.28 -24.82
C VAL A 165 -11.12 3.70 -26.27
N PHE A 166 -10.69 2.83 -27.18
CA PHE A 166 -10.81 3.02 -28.62
C PHE A 166 -11.74 1.96 -29.23
N PRO A 167 -12.29 2.16 -30.43
CA PRO A 167 -13.04 1.12 -31.15
C PRO A 167 -12.11 0.04 -31.71
N ILE A 168 -11.27 -0.52 -30.86
CA ILE A 168 -10.22 -1.49 -31.19
C ILE A 168 -10.31 -2.65 -30.21
N SER A 169 -10.13 -3.87 -30.71
CA SER A 169 -10.02 -5.06 -29.85
C SER A 169 -8.79 -5.88 -30.22
N VAL A 170 -8.22 -6.62 -29.25
CA VAL A 170 -7.13 -7.56 -29.52
C VAL A 170 -7.75 -8.79 -30.21
N ALA A 171 -7.45 -9.00 -31.48
CA ALA A 171 -7.88 -10.19 -32.24
C ALA A 171 -7.02 -11.41 -31.87
N GLY A 172 -5.71 -11.22 -31.74
CA GLY A 172 -4.77 -12.28 -31.38
C GLY A 172 -3.38 -11.75 -31.03
N ALA A 173 -2.59 -12.60 -30.41
CA ALA A 173 -1.16 -12.35 -30.23
C ALA A 173 -0.39 -13.66 -30.43
N SER A 174 0.77 -13.57 -31.10
CA SER A 174 1.63 -14.71 -31.41
C SER A 174 3.10 -14.33 -31.28
N ALA A 175 3.92 -15.32 -30.96
CA ALA A 175 5.37 -15.18 -31.02
C ALA A 175 5.92 -15.97 -32.20
N GLU A 176 6.85 -15.37 -32.92
CA GLU A 176 7.59 -16.00 -33.99
C GLU A 176 9.08 -16.06 -33.61
N HIS A 177 9.70 -17.18 -33.81
CA HIS A 177 11.09 -17.43 -33.49
C HIS A 177 11.90 -17.68 -34.75
N SER A 178 13.01 -16.97 -34.90
CA SER A 178 14.04 -17.20 -35.88
C SER A 178 15.26 -17.84 -35.19
N ARG A 179 16.33 -18.08 -35.92
CA ARG A 179 17.56 -18.71 -35.37
C ARG A 179 18.22 -17.85 -34.27
N GLU A 180 18.11 -16.54 -34.34
CA GLU A 180 18.84 -15.60 -33.46
C GLU A 180 17.94 -14.60 -32.76
N VAL A 181 16.74 -14.38 -33.28
CA VAL A 181 15.83 -13.33 -32.81
C VAL A 181 14.39 -13.85 -32.69
N SER A 182 13.61 -13.20 -31.88
CA SER A 182 12.17 -13.43 -31.81
C SER A 182 11.40 -12.17 -32.08
N SER A 183 10.16 -12.31 -32.53
CA SER A 183 9.19 -11.21 -32.58
C SER A 183 7.87 -11.62 -31.97
N VAL A 184 7.17 -10.64 -31.41
CA VAL A 184 5.79 -10.79 -30.90
C VAL A 184 4.90 -9.88 -31.73
N THR A 185 3.88 -10.47 -32.34
CA THR A 185 2.89 -9.74 -33.13
C THR A 185 1.56 -9.72 -32.38
N VAL A 186 0.98 -8.52 -32.26
CA VAL A 186 -0.35 -8.30 -31.69
C VAL A 186 -1.27 -7.79 -32.79
N ASN A 187 -2.28 -8.56 -33.12
CA ASN A 187 -3.29 -8.20 -34.12
C ASN A 187 -4.44 -7.50 -33.45
N LEU A 188 -4.83 -6.34 -33.97
CA LEU A 188 -5.83 -5.45 -33.46
C LEU A 188 -6.93 -5.25 -34.49
N ALA A 189 -8.13 -5.73 -34.19
CA ALA A 189 -9.31 -5.51 -35.03
C ALA A 189 -9.93 -4.15 -34.73
N LEU A 190 -10.28 -3.41 -35.77
CA LEU A 190 -10.95 -2.13 -35.67
C LEU A 190 -12.46 -2.32 -35.87
N HIS A 191 -13.26 -1.56 -35.13
CA HIS A 191 -14.71 -1.63 -35.12
C HIS A 191 -15.33 -0.26 -35.43
N THR A 192 -14.76 0.45 -36.38
CA THR A 192 -15.19 1.80 -36.79
C THR A 192 -14.97 2.02 -38.28
N ASP A 193 -15.83 2.79 -38.90
CA ASP A 193 -15.69 3.22 -40.29
C ASP A 193 -14.83 4.51 -40.43
N GLN A 194 -14.32 5.05 -39.31
CA GLN A 194 -13.47 6.23 -39.32
C GLN A 194 -12.06 5.91 -39.84
N PRO A 195 -11.39 6.87 -40.52
CA PRO A 195 -10.01 6.69 -40.90
C PRO A 195 -9.11 6.62 -39.64
N LEU A 196 -8.04 5.85 -39.69
CA LEU A 196 -7.15 5.59 -38.54
C LEU A 196 -6.62 6.86 -37.85
N ASN A 197 -6.32 7.92 -38.61
CA ASN A 197 -5.88 9.20 -38.07
C ASN A 197 -7.00 9.99 -37.38
N GLY A 198 -8.27 9.65 -37.64
CA GLY A 198 -9.47 10.27 -37.04
C GLY A 198 -9.87 9.68 -35.69
N ILE A 199 -9.43 8.46 -35.36
CA ILE A 199 -9.80 7.77 -34.12
C ILE A 199 -9.22 8.44 -32.88
N GLY A 200 -8.19 9.30 -33.03
CA GLY A 200 -7.52 9.96 -31.90
C GLY A 200 -6.50 9.07 -31.17
N LEU A 201 -5.97 8.05 -31.87
CA LEU A 201 -5.04 7.08 -31.30
C LEU A 201 -3.65 7.69 -31.14
N GLU A 202 -3.35 8.25 -29.97
CA GLU A 202 -2.03 8.81 -29.63
C GLU A 202 -1.10 7.78 -29.03
N SER A 203 -1.63 6.94 -28.16
CA SER A 203 -0.92 5.85 -27.46
C SER A 203 -1.83 4.66 -27.24
N LEU A 204 -1.23 3.47 -27.11
CA LEU A 204 -1.90 2.25 -26.68
C LEU A 204 -1.23 1.72 -25.44
N ARG A 205 -2.01 1.54 -24.38
CA ARG A 205 -1.59 0.94 -23.12
C ARG A 205 -1.91 -0.54 -23.10
N PHE A 206 -0.89 -1.36 -22.95
CA PHE A 206 -1.02 -2.80 -22.79
C PHE A 206 -0.75 -3.21 -21.35
N TYR A 207 -1.65 -4.03 -20.81
CA TYR A 207 -1.40 -4.80 -19.60
C TYR A 207 -0.81 -6.15 -19.96
N LEU A 208 0.31 -6.52 -19.35
CA LEU A 208 0.96 -7.81 -19.52
C LEU A 208 0.32 -8.80 -18.54
N GLY A 209 -0.60 -9.58 -19.06
CA GLY A 209 -1.42 -10.53 -18.30
C GLY A 209 -1.14 -11.98 -18.63
N GLY A 210 -2.08 -12.85 -18.29
CA GLY A 210 -1.93 -14.30 -18.44
C GLY A 210 -1.21 -14.92 -17.26
N ASP A 211 -0.31 -15.87 -17.53
CA ASP A 211 0.52 -16.43 -16.47
C ASP A 211 1.65 -15.47 -16.08
N THR A 212 2.05 -15.53 -14.81
CA THR A 212 3.02 -14.60 -14.23
C THR A 212 4.39 -14.69 -14.91
N HIS A 213 4.85 -15.90 -15.25
CA HIS A 213 6.14 -16.10 -15.90
C HIS A 213 6.20 -15.46 -17.29
N THR A 214 5.17 -15.70 -18.12
CA THR A 214 5.05 -15.06 -19.43
C THR A 214 4.97 -13.54 -19.34
N ALA A 215 4.19 -13.01 -18.40
CA ALA A 215 4.04 -11.56 -18.20
C ALA A 215 5.37 -10.88 -17.79
N GLU A 216 6.12 -11.49 -16.88
CA GLU A 216 7.42 -10.99 -16.42
C GLU A 216 8.48 -11.10 -17.53
N THR A 217 8.48 -12.22 -18.28
CA THR A 217 9.35 -12.39 -19.42
C THR A 217 9.06 -11.34 -20.49
N LEU A 218 7.80 -11.13 -20.87
CA LEU A 218 7.42 -10.09 -21.82
C LEU A 218 7.80 -8.69 -21.33
N TYR A 219 7.66 -8.41 -20.02
CA TYR A 219 8.08 -7.14 -19.44
C TYR A 219 9.59 -6.89 -19.67
N LEU A 220 10.42 -7.88 -19.40
CA LEU A 220 11.86 -7.81 -19.65
C LEU A 220 12.17 -7.62 -21.14
N TRP A 221 11.57 -8.45 -22.02
CA TRP A 221 11.85 -8.38 -23.46
C TRP A 221 11.41 -7.06 -24.08
N LEU A 222 10.26 -6.56 -23.70
CA LEU A 222 9.74 -5.27 -24.18
C LEU A 222 10.56 -4.07 -23.71
N ASN A 223 11.05 -4.07 -22.46
CA ASN A 223 11.75 -2.91 -21.92
C ASN A 223 13.27 -2.95 -22.11
N HIS A 224 13.89 -4.15 -22.30
CA HIS A 224 15.34 -4.28 -22.39
C HIS A 224 15.81 -4.78 -23.76
N TYR A 225 15.18 -5.83 -24.29
CA TYR A 225 15.62 -6.45 -25.55
C TYR A 225 14.88 -5.95 -26.79
N LEU A 226 14.00 -4.97 -26.69
CA LEU A 226 13.27 -4.39 -27.82
C LEU A 226 14.21 -3.62 -28.73
N SER A 227 14.34 -4.07 -29.99
CA SER A 227 15.14 -3.40 -31.01
C SER A 227 14.33 -2.37 -31.79
N ARG A 228 13.13 -2.74 -32.26
CA ARG A 228 12.20 -1.86 -32.98
C ARG A 228 10.77 -2.36 -32.87
N ILE A 229 9.84 -1.46 -33.16
CA ILE A 229 8.41 -1.76 -33.26
C ILE A 229 8.01 -1.50 -34.72
N GLU A 230 7.18 -2.38 -35.30
CA GLU A 230 6.58 -2.17 -36.61
C GLU A 230 5.06 -2.07 -36.44
N LEU A 231 4.50 -0.99 -36.99
CA LEU A 231 3.06 -0.84 -37.17
C LEU A 231 2.73 -1.25 -38.61
N VAL A 232 1.94 -2.30 -38.75
CA VAL A 232 1.52 -2.85 -40.05
C VAL A 232 0.06 -2.48 -40.28
N VAL A 233 -0.21 -1.82 -41.41
CA VAL A 233 -1.56 -1.40 -41.81
C VAL A 233 -1.75 -1.86 -43.28
N GLY A 234 -2.50 -2.94 -43.51
CA GLY A 234 -2.57 -3.59 -44.79
C GLY A 234 -1.16 -3.99 -45.30
N ASP A 235 -0.78 -3.49 -46.49
CA ASP A 235 0.55 -3.73 -47.07
C ASP A 235 1.63 -2.74 -46.61
N SER A 236 1.24 -1.72 -45.83
CA SER A 236 2.17 -0.67 -45.38
C SER A 236 2.77 -1.00 -44.03
N VAL A 237 4.09 -0.87 -43.91
CA VAL A 237 4.85 -1.11 -42.68
C VAL A 237 5.53 0.18 -42.23
N PHE A 238 5.21 0.63 -41.04
CA PHE A 238 5.78 1.83 -40.41
C PHE A 238 6.70 1.42 -39.26
N SER A 239 7.99 1.75 -39.36
CA SER A 239 8.96 1.47 -38.30
C SER A 239 8.88 2.56 -37.20
N LEU A 240 8.76 2.12 -35.96
CA LEU A 240 8.74 2.94 -34.75
C LEU A 240 10.00 2.61 -33.92
N PRO A 241 10.71 3.65 -33.43
CA PRO A 241 11.85 3.42 -32.56
C PRO A 241 11.41 2.81 -31.22
N SER A 242 12.25 1.94 -30.64
CA SER A 242 11.99 1.29 -29.34
C SER A 242 11.77 2.29 -28.19
N ALA A 243 12.33 3.50 -28.29
CA ALA A 243 12.15 4.58 -27.30
C ALA A 243 10.70 5.05 -27.10
N LEU A 244 9.79 4.72 -28.03
CA LEU A 244 8.36 5.03 -27.92
C LEU A 244 7.61 4.05 -27.00
N LEU A 245 8.23 2.95 -26.59
CA LEU A 245 7.69 2.06 -25.58
C LEU A 245 8.18 2.52 -24.21
N GLN A 246 7.23 2.73 -23.29
CA GLN A 246 7.52 3.24 -21.95
C GLN A 246 6.83 2.39 -20.88
N PRO A 247 7.52 2.06 -19.77
CA PRO A 247 6.91 1.40 -18.63
C PRO A 247 5.96 2.36 -17.89
N VAL A 248 4.87 1.83 -17.35
CA VAL A 248 3.80 2.58 -16.67
C VAL A 248 3.74 2.22 -15.19
N GLY A 249 3.31 3.16 -14.34
CA GLY A 249 3.10 2.94 -12.91
C GLY A 249 4.01 3.76 -12.01
N PHE A 250 4.92 4.54 -12.59
CA PHE A 250 5.93 5.27 -11.84
C PHE A 250 5.62 6.75 -11.66
N ALA A 251 4.80 7.34 -12.53
CA ALA A 251 4.41 8.74 -12.43
C ALA A 251 3.52 9.00 -11.20
N ALA A 252 3.49 10.24 -10.72
CA ALA A 252 2.74 10.59 -9.50
C ALA A 252 1.22 10.45 -9.67
N ASP A 253 0.71 10.71 -10.86
CA ASP A 253 -0.70 10.54 -11.23
C ASP A 253 -1.09 9.08 -11.50
N GLU A 254 -0.13 8.18 -11.60
CA GLU A 254 -0.34 6.74 -11.77
C GLU A 254 -0.38 5.96 -10.45
N ALA A 255 -0.30 6.65 -9.31
CA ALA A 255 -0.32 6.06 -7.98
C ALA A 255 -1.60 5.24 -7.73
N ILE A 256 -1.43 4.09 -7.06
CA ILE A 256 -2.53 3.21 -6.65
C ILE A 256 -3.21 3.76 -5.40
N LEU A 257 -2.40 4.12 -4.40
CA LEU A 257 -2.87 4.66 -3.14
C LEU A 257 -2.87 6.19 -3.16
N PRO A 258 -3.85 6.83 -2.51
CA PRO A 258 -3.80 8.27 -2.29
C PRO A 258 -2.58 8.63 -1.44
N TYR A 259 -1.83 9.60 -1.90
CA TYR A 259 -0.60 10.04 -1.25
C TYR A 259 -0.72 11.52 -0.87
N PRO A 260 -0.54 11.88 0.41
CA PRO A 260 -0.62 13.28 0.84
C PRO A 260 0.49 14.11 0.20
N LYS A 261 0.17 15.35 -0.17
CA LYS A 261 1.12 16.25 -0.84
C LYS A 261 2.31 16.64 0.05
N ASN A 262 2.13 16.62 1.36
CA ASN A 262 3.14 16.98 2.37
C ASN A 262 4.05 15.81 2.75
N ALA A 263 3.70 14.57 2.38
CA ALA A 263 4.49 13.41 2.71
C ALA A 263 5.53 13.11 1.62
N TYR A 264 6.66 12.55 2.02
CA TYR A 264 7.73 12.18 1.10
C TYR A 264 7.31 11.03 0.17
N SER A 265 7.32 11.28 -1.15
CA SER A 265 6.78 10.35 -2.15
C SER A 265 7.71 9.17 -2.48
N GLY A 266 8.94 9.15 -2.00
CA GLY A 266 9.96 8.18 -2.40
C GLY A 266 9.60 6.72 -2.08
N TYR A 267 8.98 6.48 -0.95
CA TYR A 267 8.64 5.10 -0.55
C TYR A 267 7.37 4.55 -1.19
N ARG A 268 6.57 5.39 -1.85
CA ARG A 268 5.33 4.99 -2.52
C ARG A 268 5.56 3.83 -3.50
N ILE A 269 6.53 3.99 -4.38
CA ILE A 269 6.78 3.02 -5.46
C ILE A 269 7.17 1.65 -4.89
N ILE A 270 8.03 1.63 -3.86
CA ILE A 270 8.42 0.37 -3.19
C ILE A 270 7.21 -0.27 -2.52
N GLN A 271 6.43 0.51 -1.76
CA GLN A 271 5.24 0.00 -1.08
C GLN A 271 4.24 -0.57 -2.07
N GLU A 272 3.88 0.18 -3.11
CA GLU A 272 2.93 -0.27 -4.13
C GLU A 272 3.41 -1.52 -4.87
N TYR A 273 4.71 -1.62 -5.20
CA TYR A 273 5.29 -2.80 -5.83
C TYR A 273 5.24 -4.03 -4.92
N LEU A 274 5.59 -3.91 -3.64
CA LEU A 274 5.58 -5.03 -2.70
C LEU A 274 4.16 -5.51 -2.38
N ILE A 275 3.16 -4.61 -2.46
CA ILE A 275 1.75 -4.91 -2.22
C ILE A 275 1.10 -5.52 -3.45
N PHE A 276 1.28 -4.90 -4.62
CA PHE A 276 0.56 -5.23 -5.86
C PHE A 276 1.46 -5.06 -7.09
N PRO A 277 2.43 -5.98 -7.32
CA PRO A 277 3.38 -5.89 -8.43
C PRO A 277 2.71 -5.91 -9.81
N GLU A 278 1.50 -6.47 -9.94
CA GLU A 278 0.71 -6.49 -11.18
C GLU A 278 0.42 -5.08 -11.72
N ALA A 279 0.38 -4.07 -10.86
CA ALA A 279 0.15 -2.68 -11.27
C ALA A 279 1.33 -2.07 -12.06
N PHE A 280 2.48 -2.69 -12.05
CA PHE A 280 3.67 -2.27 -12.79
C PHE A 280 3.90 -3.05 -14.09
N ARG A 281 3.02 -4.02 -14.40
CA ARG A 281 3.08 -4.82 -15.63
C ARG A 281 2.33 -4.15 -16.77
N PHE A 282 2.51 -2.83 -16.94
CA PHE A 282 1.90 -2.04 -18.01
C PHE A 282 2.99 -1.40 -18.84
N VAL A 283 2.73 -1.31 -20.14
CA VAL A 283 3.59 -0.63 -21.11
C VAL A 283 2.75 0.23 -22.05
N ASP A 284 3.22 1.42 -22.36
CA ASP A 284 2.61 2.33 -23.33
C ASP A 284 3.42 2.33 -24.62
N VAL A 285 2.75 2.16 -25.75
CA VAL A 285 3.29 2.44 -27.08
C VAL A 285 2.80 3.82 -27.48
N THR A 286 3.69 4.82 -27.47
CA THR A 286 3.36 6.23 -27.72
C THR A 286 3.67 6.67 -29.15
N GLY A 287 3.24 7.88 -29.53
CA GLY A 287 3.61 8.49 -30.81
C GLY A 287 2.94 7.87 -32.04
N LEU A 288 1.83 7.14 -31.87
CA LEU A 288 1.11 6.48 -32.95
C LEU A 288 0.44 7.47 -33.91
N LYS A 289 -0.17 8.53 -33.38
CA LYS A 289 -0.94 9.53 -34.15
C LYS A 289 -0.22 10.09 -35.37
N SER A 290 1.07 10.37 -35.24
CA SER A 290 1.88 10.93 -36.32
C SER A 290 2.26 9.92 -37.41
N ARG A 291 1.97 8.63 -37.20
CA ARG A 291 2.37 7.53 -38.07
C ARG A 291 1.17 6.81 -38.69
N LEU A 292 -0.03 7.06 -38.21
CA LEU A 292 -1.24 6.45 -38.74
C LEU A 292 -1.63 7.09 -40.08
N PRO A 293 -1.87 6.29 -41.13
CA PRO A 293 -2.32 6.79 -42.42
C PRO A 293 -3.77 7.29 -42.34
N ALA A 294 -4.13 8.20 -43.25
CA ALA A 294 -5.51 8.65 -43.46
C ALA A 294 -6.29 7.61 -44.30
N ALA A 295 -6.21 6.35 -43.90
CA ALA A 295 -6.86 5.23 -44.57
C ALA A 295 -7.78 4.50 -43.59
N GLN A 296 -8.81 3.85 -44.11
CA GLN A 296 -9.62 2.89 -43.37
C GLN A 296 -8.90 1.54 -43.36
N ALA A 297 -8.98 0.82 -42.24
CA ALA A 297 -8.48 -0.53 -42.12
C ALA A 297 -9.34 -1.29 -41.12
N ASP A 298 -9.60 -2.56 -41.41
CA ASP A 298 -10.34 -3.45 -40.51
C ASP A 298 -9.42 -4.06 -39.43
N GLU A 299 -8.11 -4.14 -39.74
CA GLU A 299 -7.09 -4.71 -38.88
C GLU A 299 -5.78 -3.94 -38.98
N ILE A 300 -5.10 -3.78 -37.84
CA ILE A 300 -3.73 -3.31 -37.74
C ILE A 300 -2.93 -4.28 -36.86
N SER A 301 -1.63 -4.38 -37.11
CA SER A 301 -0.75 -5.22 -36.30
C SER A 301 0.42 -4.42 -35.75
N LEU A 302 0.73 -4.65 -34.48
CA LEU A 302 1.94 -4.18 -33.84
C LEU A 302 2.90 -5.37 -33.71
N ARG A 303 4.08 -5.25 -34.31
CA ARG A 303 5.12 -6.27 -34.27
C ARG A 303 6.31 -5.74 -33.49
N PHE A 304 6.62 -6.40 -32.38
CA PHE A 304 7.76 -6.10 -31.52
C PHE A 304 8.93 -7.02 -31.86
N HIS A 305 10.03 -6.46 -32.35
CA HIS A 305 11.23 -7.20 -32.69
C HIS A 305 12.25 -7.14 -31.57
N PHE A 306 12.74 -8.28 -31.15
CA PHE A 306 13.71 -8.39 -30.06
C PHE A 306 15.11 -8.71 -30.59
N SER A 307 16.12 -8.26 -29.85
CA SER A 307 17.53 -8.58 -30.14
C SER A 307 17.96 -9.95 -29.61
N ARG A 308 17.09 -10.65 -28.88
CA ARG A 308 17.33 -11.96 -28.26
C ARG A 308 16.13 -12.89 -28.46
N ILE A 309 16.37 -14.18 -28.49
CA ILE A 309 15.31 -15.19 -28.60
C ILE A 309 14.49 -15.23 -27.30
N LEU A 310 13.17 -15.23 -27.39
CA LEU A 310 12.28 -15.52 -26.28
C LEU A 310 12.49 -16.95 -25.75
N PRO A 311 12.45 -17.15 -24.43
CA PRO A 311 12.48 -18.50 -23.86
C PRO A 311 11.39 -19.40 -24.46
N PRO A 312 11.67 -20.68 -24.71
CA PRO A 312 10.73 -21.59 -25.40
C PRO A 312 9.48 -21.92 -24.59
N ASP A 313 9.51 -21.70 -23.29
CA ASP A 313 8.40 -21.85 -22.35
C ASP A 313 7.45 -20.64 -22.31
N THR A 314 7.82 -19.53 -22.94
CA THR A 314 7.00 -18.32 -23.03
C THR A 314 5.86 -18.50 -24.02
N ARG A 315 4.64 -18.66 -23.53
CA ARG A 315 3.44 -18.85 -24.34
C ARG A 315 2.68 -17.54 -24.54
N VAL A 316 2.93 -16.87 -25.65
CA VAL A 316 2.20 -15.65 -26.00
C VAL A 316 0.82 -16.00 -26.54
N THR A 317 -0.20 -15.46 -25.91
CA THR A 317 -1.62 -15.62 -26.25
C THR A 317 -2.32 -14.27 -26.29
N ARG A 318 -3.57 -14.23 -26.73
CA ARG A 318 -4.42 -13.03 -26.67
C ARG A 318 -4.47 -12.41 -25.26
N ASN A 319 -4.36 -13.24 -24.21
CA ASN A 319 -4.42 -12.76 -22.83
C ASN A 319 -3.09 -12.23 -22.30
N SER A 320 -2.00 -12.40 -23.06
CA SER A 320 -0.67 -11.91 -22.64
C SER A 320 -0.49 -10.41 -22.83
N LEU A 321 -1.21 -9.81 -23.80
CA LEU A 321 -1.23 -8.36 -24.04
C LEU A 321 -2.68 -7.89 -24.12
N GLN A 322 -3.15 -7.25 -23.06
CA GLN A 322 -4.56 -6.84 -22.94
C GLN A 322 -4.68 -5.32 -22.97
N LEU A 323 -5.70 -4.82 -23.66
CA LEU A 323 -6.04 -3.40 -23.72
C LEU A 323 -7.05 -3.02 -22.62
N TYR A 324 -7.14 -1.71 -22.38
CA TYR A 324 -8.17 -1.08 -21.54
C TYR A 324 -8.18 -1.57 -20.10
N CYS A 325 -7.02 -1.98 -19.60
CA CYS A 325 -6.85 -2.40 -18.24
C CYS A 325 -6.34 -1.26 -17.34
N THR A 326 -6.78 -1.26 -16.08
CA THR A 326 -6.32 -0.34 -15.05
C THR A 326 -6.33 -1.01 -13.68
N PRO A 327 -5.38 -0.70 -12.79
CA PRO A 327 -5.50 -1.07 -11.40
C PRO A 327 -6.72 -0.40 -10.77
N ALA A 328 -7.42 -1.12 -9.91
CA ALA A 328 -8.50 -0.59 -9.09
C ALA A 328 -8.29 -0.97 -7.63
N VAL A 329 -8.67 -0.06 -6.75
CA VAL A 329 -8.46 -0.18 -5.31
C VAL A 329 -9.77 -0.09 -4.56
N ASN A 330 -9.93 -0.92 -3.52
CA ASN A 330 -11.11 -0.92 -2.66
C ASN A 330 -11.05 0.26 -1.69
N LEU A 331 -11.28 1.47 -2.20
CA LEU A 331 -11.39 2.73 -1.46
C LEU A 331 -12.59 3.49 -1.96
N PHE A 332 -13.42 3.98 -1.03
CA PHE A 332 -14.63 4.73 -1.36
C PHE A 332 -14.99 5.74 -0.26
N SER A 333 -15.69 6.80 -0.64
CA SER A 333 -16.24 7.76 0.30
C SER A 333 -17.44 7.15 1.04
N HIS A 334 -17.51 7.40 2.35
CA HIS A 334 -18.55 6.88 3.23
C HIS A 334 -18.85 7.86 4.35
N GLU A 335 -20.13 8.10 4.62
CA GLU A 335 -20.56 8.87 5.77
C GLU A 335 -20.44 8.02 7.03
N GLY A 336 -19.63 8.48 7.98
CA GLY A 336 -19.50 7.85 9.29
C GLY A 336 -20.72 8.10 10.17
N GLU A 337 -20.85 7.30 11.22
CA GLU A 337 -21.86 7.56 12.25
C GLU A 337 -21.54 8.89 12.93
N PRO A 338 -22.56 9.77 13.15
CA PRO A 338 -22.33 11.05 13.80
C PRO A 338 -21.84 10.85 15.24
N VAL A 339 -20.94 11.73 15.65
CA VAL A 339 -20.38 11.76 17.01
C VAL A 339 -21.07 12.85 17.82
N ASP A 340 -21.75 12.45 18.88
CA ASP A 340 -22.37 13.40 19.82
C ASP A 340 -21.37 13.82 20.88
N LEU A 341 -20.94 15.08 20.84
CA LEU A 341 -20.06 15.68 21.84
C LEU A 341 -20.88 16.02 23.09
N ASN A 342 -20.88 15.12 24.06
CA ASN A 342 -21.65 15.26 25.29
C ASN A 342 -20.82 15.71 26.52
N GLY A 343 -19.51 15.95 26.31
CA GLY A 343 -18.59 16.36 27.38
C GLY A 343 -18.25 15.27 28.41
N ARG A 344 -18.71 14.02 28.20
CA ARG A 344 -18.46 12.90 29.13
C ARG A 344 -17.24 12.08 28.77
N GLN A 345 -16.78 12.20 27.51
CA GLN A 345 -15.65 11.45 26.97
C GLN A 345 -14.67 12.44 26.34
N THR A 346 -13.40 12.15 26.47
CA THR A 346 -12.31 12.90 25.83
C THR A 346 -11.99 12.37 24.44
N GLU A 347 -12.26 11.09 24.19
CA GLU A 347 -12.05 10.42 22.89
C GLU A 347 -13.34 9.69 22.48
N TYR A 348 -13.71 9.81 21.21
CA TYR A 348 -14.87 9.16 20.62
C TYR A 348 -14.42 8.16 19.56
N ARG A 349 -14.97 6.95 19.58
CA ARG A 349 -14.67 5.94 18.57
C ARG A 349 -15.35 6.30 17.25
N ILE A 350 -14.60 6.29 16.16
CA ILE A 350 -15.13 6.46 14.82
C ILE A 350 -15.75 5.15 14.35
N SER A 351 -17.03 5.16 14.00
CA SER A 351 -17.76 4.03 13.48
C SER A 351 -18.23 4.32 12.06
N PRO A 352 -17.73 3.60 11.04
CA PRO A 352 -18.26 3.73 9.69
C PRO A 352 -19.70 3.23 9.56
N SER A 353 -20.08 2.18 10.31
CA SER A 353 -21.41 1.60 10.28
C SER A 353 -21.72 0.85 11.57
N SER A 354 -22.87 1.12 12.16
CA SER A 354 -23.37 0.39 13.33
C SER A 354 -23.98 -0.97 12.95
N ARG A 355 -24.49 -1.10 11.72
CA ARG A 355 -25.17 -2.34 11.25
C ARG A 355 -24.20 -3.46 10.92
N CYS A 356 -23.08 -3.12 10.24
CA CYS A 356 -22.11 -4.08 9.75
C CYS A 356 -20.68 -3.56 10.01
N PRO A 357 -20.28 -3.37 11.27
CA PRO A 357 -18.94 -2.81 11.59
C PRO A 357 -17.79 -3.70 11.10
N GLU A 358 -18.05 -4.99 10.88
CA GLU A 358 -17.11 -5.96 10.33
C GLU A 358 -16.88 -5.81 8.82
N HIS A 359 -17.72 -5.06 8.11
CA HIS A 359 -17.64 -4.90 6.65
C HIS A 359 -16.91 -3.60 6.24
N TYR A 360 -16.58 -2.73 7.20
CA TYR A 360 -15.97 -1.43 6.92
C TYR A 360 -14.77 -1.18 7.83
N GLU A 361 -13.75 -0.53 7.29
CA GLU A 361 -12.59 -0.04 8.02
C GLU A 361 -12.23 1.36 7.51
N VAL A 362 -11.87 2.24 8.44
CA VAL A 362 -11.47 3.61 8.10
C VAL A 362 -10.08 3.60 7.50
N PHE A 363 -9.93 4.21 6.33
CA PHE A 363 -8.64 4.48 5.71
C PHE A 363 -8.15 5.89 6.04
N SER A 364 -9.01 6.89 5.87
CA SER A 364 -8.72 8.30 6.19
C SER A 364 -10.01 9.05 6.53
N ILE A 365 -9.84 10.17 7.21
CA ILE A 365 -10.90 11.14 7.48
C ILE A 365 -10.71 12.27 6.46
N GLU A 366 -11.74 12.54 5.66
CA GLU A 366 -11.71 13.57 4.63
C GLU A 366 -12.21 14.91 5.18
N GLN A 367 -13.31 14.88 5.95
CA GLN A 367 -13.95 16.07 6.45
C GLN A 367 -14.62 15.82 7.81
N VAL A 368 -14.54 16.80 8.68
CA VAL A 368 -15.14 16.80 10.02
C VAL A 368 -15.94 18.08 10.18
N GLU A 369 -17.26 17.96 10.25
CA GLU A 369 -18.19 19.08 10.36
C GLU A 369 -19.02 18.97 11.63
N GLY A 370 -18.98 20.01 12.47
CA GLY A 370 -19.82 20.12 13.66
C GLY A 370 -21.05 20.99 13.40
N TRP A 371 -22.16 20.63 14.04
CA TRP A 371 -23.40 21.37 14.00
C TRP A 371 -23.82 21.77 15.43
N LEU A 372 -23.74 23.06 15.73
CA LEU A 372 -24.22 23.59 16.97
C LEU A 372 -25.71 23.91 16.86
N GLU A 373 -26.47 23.41 17.81
CA GLU A 373 -27.86 23.80 17.97
C GLU A 373 -27.95 25.27 18.44
N GLY A 374 -28.17 26.18 17.50
CA GLY A 374 -28.28 27.62 17.76
C GLY A 374 -29.56 27.95 18.52
N ARG A 375 -29.53 29.01 19.34
CA ARG A 375 -30.71 29.56 20.05
C ARG A 375 -31.88 29.92 19.14
N SER A 376 -31.66 30.07 17.84
CA SER A 376 -32.66 30.42 16.79
C SER A 376 -33.09 29.22 15.92
N GLY A 377 -32.71 27.97 16.25
CA GLY A 377 -33.07 26.77 15.46
C GLY A 377 -32.35 26.63 14.12
N ARG A 378 -31.42 27.53 13.79
CA ARG A 378 -30.49 27.40 12.66
C ARG A 378 -29.12 27.00 13.18
N GLY A 379 -28.71 25.77 12.90
CA GLY A 379 -27.36 25.32 13.21
C GLY A 379 -26.32 26.08 12.38
N GLU A 380 -25.22 26.48 13.01
CA GLU A 380 -24.07 27.03 12.29
C GLU A 380 -23.07 25.90 12.02
N PRO A 381 -22.71 25.65 10.75
CA PRO A 381 -21.70 24.65 10.42
C PRO A 381 -20.32 25.11 10.88
N ARG A 382 -19.56 24.19 11.47
CA ARG A 382 -18.17 24.38 11.91
C ARG A 382 -17.30 23.34 11.27
N ILE A 383 -16.21 23.76 10.67
CA ILE A 383 -15.22 22.85 10.10
C ILE A 383 -14.10 22.67 11.13
N TYR A 384 -13.82 21.41 11.44
CA TYR A 384 -12.68 21.03 12.25
C TYR A 384 -11.52 20.66 11.34
N THR A 385 -10.32 21.19 11.61
CA THR A 385 -9.10 20.86 10.89
C THR A 385 -8.29 19.83 11.64
N ALA A 386 -7.55 18.97 10.92
CA ALA A 386 -6.63 18.03 11.54
C ALA A 386 -5.55 18.79 12.31
N PHE A 387 -5.24 18.34 13.53
CA PHE A 387 -4.18 18.92 14.34
C PHE A 387 -2.81 18.45 13.80
N GLU A 388 -2.25 19.22 12.86
CA GLU A 388 -0.90 19.07 12.34
C GLU A 388 0.01 20.09 13.01
N SER A 389 1.08 19.64 13.66
CA SER A 389 1.78 20.28 14.77
C SER A 389 2.35 21.69 14.59
N PHE A 390 2.38 22.30 13.40
CA PHE A 390 3.09 23.57 13.19
C PHE A 390 2.31 24.67 12.45
N GLN A 391 1.08 24.45 12.03
CA GLN A 391 0.29 25.47 11.32
C GLN A 391 -0.52 26.41 12.23
N HIS A 392 -0.45 26.25 13.55
CA HIS A 392 -1.26 26.98 14.50
C HIS A 392 -1.00 28.49 14.56
N GLU A 393 0.21 28.93 14.28
CA GLU A 393 0.57 30.35 14.39
C GLU A 393 -0.10 31.20 13.31
N VAL A 394 -0.27 30.70 12.12
CA VAL A 394 -0.88 31.43 10.99
C VAL A 394 -2.38 31.66 11.16
N GLU A 395 -3.08 30.79 11.91
CA GLU A 395 -4.52 30.93 12.16
C GLU A 395 -4.83 31.76 13.40
N ARG A 396 -3.94 31.80 14.42
CA ARG A 396 -4.05 32.71 15.56
C ARG A 396 -4.13 34.18 15.15
N ASP A 397 -3.39 34.60 14.14
CA ASP A 397 -3.37 35.97 13.64
C ASP A 397 -4.71 36.39 12.97
N ARG A 398 -5.59 35.46 12.64
CA ARG A 398 -6.89 35.73 12.02
C ARG A 398 -8.05 35.90 13.01
N GLY A 399 -7.79 35.86 14.33
CA GLY A 399 -8.79 36.14 15.36
C GLY A 399 -9.96 35.14 15.44
N ARG A 400 -9.90 34.00 14.77
CA ARG A 400 -10.89 32.90 14.86
C ARG A 400 -10.40 31.86 15.83
N THR A 401 -11.26 31.40 16.75
CA THR A 401 -10.98 30.24 17.59
C THR A 401 -10.92 29.01 16.69
N ALA A 402 -9.72 28.63 16.27
CA ALA A 402 -9.54 27.46 15.44
C ALA A 402 -9.94 26.20 16.22
N LEU A 403 -10.67 25.32 15.55
CA LEU A 403 -11.14 24.05 16.08
C LEU A 403 -10.36 22.93 15.40
N TYR A 404 -9.76 22.08 16.21
CA TYR A 404 -8.93 20.98 15.73
C TYR A 404 -9.46 19.64 16.20
N TYR A 405 -9.14 18.60 15.41
CA TYR A 405 -9.33 17.22 15.84
C TYR A 405 -8.00 16.46 15.79
N ARG A 406 -7.85 15.50 16.68
CA ARG A 406 -6.75 14.52 16.68
C ARG A 406 -7.30 13.13 16.45
N VAL A 407 -6.57 12.32 15.69
CA VAL A 407 -6.91 10.92 15.47
C VAL A 407 -5.89 10.04 16.14
N ARG A 408 -6.38 9.05 16.88
CA ARG A 408 -5.57 8.02 17.50
C ARG A 408 -5.96 6.67 16.95
N THR A 409 -4.98 5.93 16.43
CA THR A 409 -5.18 4.58 15.92
C THR A 409 -4.73 3.58 16.97
N ARG A 410 -5.57 2.58 17.24
CA ARG A 410 -5.27 1.46 18.14
C ARG A 410 -5.59 0.14 17.43
N GLU A 411 -4.90 -0.92 17.82
CA GLU A 411 -5.30 -2.27 17.41
C GLU A 411 -6.70 -2.57 17.94
N SER A 412 -7.54 -3.15 17.10
CA SER A 412 -8.91 -3.50 17.50
C SER A 412 -8.89 -4.60 18.55
N VAL A 413 -9.63 -4.41 19.63
CA VAL A 413 -9.84 -5.43 20.68
C VAL A 413 -10.45 -6.72 20.11
N ARG A 414 -11.10 -6.64 18.96
CA ARG A 414 -11.66 -7.81 18.25
C ARG A 414 -10.60 -8.64 17.52
N GLY A 415 -9.32 -8.17 17.51
CA GLY A 415 -8.20 -8.86 16.85
C GLY A 415 -8.17 -8.76 15.34
N ASP A 416 -9.05 -7.96 14.73
CA ASP A 416 -9.15 -7.77 13.29
C ASP A 416 -9.25 -6.28 12.92
N GLY A 417 -8.12 -5.67 12.62
CA GLY A 417 -8.02 -4.30 12.10
C GLY A 417 -7.67 -3.24 13.13
N PHE A 418 -7.85 -1.99 12.72
CA PHE A 418 -7.58 -0.82 13.54
C PHE A 418 -8.88 -0.14 13.97
N ASP A 419 -8.92 0.29 15.22
CA ASP A 419 -9.95 1.18 15.75
C ASP A 419 -9.40 2.60 15.80
N HIS A 420 -10.16 3.54 15.23
CA HIS A 420 -9.81 4.96 15.21
C HIS A 420 -10.64 5.70 16.25
N TYR A 421 -9.98 6.56 17.01
CA TYR A 421 -10.59 7.44 18.00
C TYR A 421 -10.31 8.88 17.60
N ILE A 422 -11.31 9.74 17.73
CA ILE A 422 -11.22 11.17 17.47
C ILE A 422 -11.38 11.95 18.79
N SER A 423 -10.52 12.95 18.99
CA SER A 423 -10.61 13.91 20.07
C SER A 423 -10.63 15.32 19.52
N PHE A 424 -11.29 16.25 20.21
CA PHE A 424 -11.48 17.62 19.75
C PHE A 424 -10.77 18.58 20.68
N VAL A 425 -9.98 19.49 20.10
CA VAL A 425 -9.14 20.46 20.82
C VAL A 425 -9.39 21.85 20.25
N ARG A 426 -9.42 22.86 21.12
CA ARG A 426 -9.43 24.26 20.69
C ARG A 426 -8.01 24.78 20.49
N GLY A 427 -7.87 25.85 19.73
CA GLY A 427 -6.59 26.54 19.52
C GLY A 427 -5.95 27.12 20.79
N ASP A 428 -6.72 27.23 21.90
CA ASP A 428 -6.25 27.62 23.23
C ASP A 428 -5.87 26.41 24.12
N GLU A 429 -5.76 25.22 23.53
CA GLU A 429 -5.46 23.95 24.19
C GLU A 429 -6.51 23.48 25.22
N THR A 430 -7.67 24.15 25.31
CA THR A 430 -8.77 23.70 26.14
C THR A 430 -9.60 22.64 25.43
N GLU A 431 -9.96 21.58 26.16
CA GLU A 431 -10.85 20.54 25.64
C GLU A 431 -12.26 21.10 25.37
N CYS A 432 -12.88 20.67 24.27
CA CYS A 432 -14.26 21.08 23.94
C CYS A 432 -15.30 20.32 24.77
N LEU A 433 -15.23 20.39 26.10
CA LEU A 433 -16.03 19.56 27.00
C LEU A 433 -17.46 20.07 27.27
N ASN A 434 -17.81 21.29 26.89
CA ASN A 434 -19.00 21.95 27.48
C ASN A 434 -20.17 22.26 26.52
N ARG A 435 -20.26 21.64 25.33
CA ARG A 435 -21.38 21.93 24.42
C ARG A 435 -21.90 20.63 23.78
N GLN A 436 -23.22 20.48 23.77
CA GLN A 436 -23.89 19.47 22.96
C GLN A 436 -23.75 19.86 21.48
N GLU A 437 -22.96 19.14 20.75
CA GLU A 437 -22.70 19.34 19.32
C GLU A 437 -22.72 17.99 18.64
N ALA A 438 -23.41 17.88 17.52
CA ALA A 438 -23.34 16.71 16.66
C ALA A 438 -22.27 16.94 15.58
N VAL A 439 -21.32 16.02 15.48
CA VAL A 439 -20.24 16.07 14.51
C VAL A 439 -20.43 14.98 13.45
N SER A 440 -20.54 15.37 12.20
CA SER A 440 -20.57 14.47 11.04
C SER A 440 -19.15 14.24 10.52
N LEU A 441 -18.91 13.02 10.05
CA LEU A 441 -17.62 12.54 9.58
C LEU A 441 -17.75 12.03 8.14
N THR A 442 -17.06 12.65 7.21
CA THR A 442 -16.87 12.07 5.86
C THR A 442 -15.56 11.30 5.85
N LEU A 443 -15.65 10.02 5.58
CA LEU A 443 -14.56 9.05 5.68
C LEU A 443 -14.23 8.49 4.30
N THR A 444 -12.98 8.15 4.08
CA THR A 444 -12.60 7.14 3.08
C THR A 444 -12.47 5.80 3.78
N CYS A 445 -13.20 4.80 3.27
CA CYS A 445 -13.28 3.46 3.87
C CYS A 445 -12.81 2.36 2.92
N THR A 446 -12.53 1.19 3.50
CA THR A 446 -12.32 -0.08 2.81
C THR A 446 -13.38 -1.09 3.26
N ASN A 447 -13.54 -2.17 2.47
CA ASN A 447 -14.42 -3.29 2.85
C ASN A 447 -13.67 -4.40 3.62
N ARG A 448 -12.59 -4.07 4.34
CA ARG A 448 -11.79 -5.03 5.12
C ARG A 448 -11.40 -6.26 4.30
N GLN A 449 -11.73 -7.46 4.78
CA GLN A 449 -11.40 -8.74 4.15
C GLN A 449 -12.48 -9.24 3.16
N LEU A 450 -13.62 -8.56 3.05
CA LEU A 450 -14.69 -8.99 2.14
C LEU A 450 -14.25 -9.15 0.68
N PRO A 451 -13.39 -8.26 0.12
CA PRO A 451 -12.96 -8.39 -1.27
C PRO A 451 -12.24 -9.70 -1.61
N GLN A 452 -11.64 -10.37 -0.62
CA GLN A 452 -10.97 -11.68 -0.84
C GLN A 452 -11.94 -12.81 -1.24
N GLN A 453 -13.22 -12.67 -0.92
CA GLN A 453 -14.25 -13.64 -1.27
C GLN A 453 -14.68 -13.54 -2.73
N LEU A 454 -14.33 -12.43 -3.41
CA LEU A 454 -14.66 -12.19 -4.80
C LEU A 454 -13.79 -13.01 -5.75
N ALA A 455 -14.44 -13.61 -6.73
CA ALA A 455 -13.77 -14.25 -7.86
C ALA A 455 -13.47 -13.24 -8.99
N VAL A 456 -12.76 -13.71 -10.02
CA VAL A 456 -12.59 -12.98 -11.28
C VAL A 456 -13.96 -12.82 -11.96
N GLY A 457 -14.24 -11.59 -12.46
CA GLY A 457 -15.50 -11.24 -13.12
C GLY A 457 -16.63 -10.78 -12.18
N GLU A 458 -16.42 -10.74 -10.86
CA GLU A 458 -17.48 -10.38 -9.90
C GLU A 458 -17.52 -8.90 -9.51
N VAL A 459 -16.49 -8.12 -9.86
CA VAL A 459 -16.52 -6.65 -9.78
C VAL A 459 -17.02 -6.12 -11.12
N CYS A 460 -18.34 -6.06 -11.28
CA CYS A 460 -18.97 -5.79 -12.59
C CYS A 460 -20.29 -5.00 -12.50
N MET A 461 -20.65 -4.50 -11.32
CA MET A 461 -21.90 -3.76 -11.14
C MET A 461 -21.68 -2.28 -11.38
N ALA A 462 -22.56 -1.70 -12.21
CA ALA A 462 -22.50 -0.29 -12.60
C ALA A 462 -22.85 0.66 -11.43
N THR A 463 -22.27 1.83 -11.48
CA THR A 463 -22.59 3.00 -10.64
C THR A 463 -22.91 4.18 -11.54
N GLU A 464 -23.24 5.32 -10.97
CA GLU A 464 -23.48 6.57 -11.73
C GLU A 464 -22.23 7.04 -12.50
N SER A 465 -21.03 6.70 -12.02
CA SER A 465 -19.76 7.10 -12.64
C SER A 465 -19.24 6.12 -13.71
N THR A 466 -19.84 4.93 -13.84
CA THR A 466 -19.37 3.92 -14.79
C THR A 466 -19.77 4.26 -16.23
N PRO A 467 -18.88 4.01 -17.20
CA PRO A 467 -19.18 4.28 -18.61
C PRO A 467 -20.25 3.34 -19.17
N ALA A 468 -21.18 3.88 -19.96
CA ALA A 468 -22.18 3.08 -20.67
C ALA A 468 -21.63 2.45 -21.96
N PHE A 469 -20.50 2.95 -22.47
CA PHE A 469 -19.91 2.52 -23.74
C PHE A 469 -18.99 1.29 -23.62
N ALA A 470 -18.73 0.80 -22.43
CA ALA A 470 -17.85 -0.35 -22.19
C ALA A 470 -18.44 -1.31 -21.16
N ALA A 471 -18.30 -2.60 -21.41
CA ALA A 471 -18.50 -3.63 -20.39
C ALA A 471 -17.24 -3.73 -19.53
N PHE A 472 -17.37 -3.93 -18.23
CA PHE A 472 -16.22 -3.96 -17.34
C PHE A 472 -16.30 -5.09 -16.31
N SER A 473 -15.14 -5.63 -15.99
CA SER A 473 -14.99 -6.63 -14.93
C SER A 473 -13.54 -6.70 -14.44
N ASN A 474 -13.34 -7.26 -13.25
CA ASN A 474 -12.00 -7.57 -12.76
C ASN A 474 -11.44 -8.82 -13.45
N ILE A 475 -10.19 -8.75 -13.88
CA ILE A 475 -9.48 -9.85 -14.54
C ILE A 475 -8.51 -10.59 -13.62
N THR A 476 -8.26 -10.05 -12.43
CA THR A 476 -7.48 -10.68 -11.36
C THR A 476 -8.34 -10.84 -10.11
N ARG A 477 -7.97 -11.78 -9.24
CA ARG A 477 -8.61 -11.86 -7.92
C ARG A 477 -8.22 -10.66 -7.09
N PRO A 478 -9.16 -10.04 -6.34
CA PRO A 478 -8.82 -9.00 -5.40
C PRO A 478 -7.85 -9.49 -4.33
N THR A 479 -6.84 -8.67 -4.01
CA THR A 479 -5.83 -9.00 -3.00
C THR A 479 -6.40 -8.91 -1.58
N ALA A 480 -5.69 -9.48 -0.61
CA ALA A 480 -5.99 -9.29 0.80
C ALA A 480 -5.80 -7.84 1.22
N THR A 481 -6.62 -7.35 2.14
CA THR A 481 -6.33 -6.12 2.88
C THR A 481 -5.19 -6.39 3.85
N LEU A 482 -4.12 -5.59 3.78
CA LEU A 482 -2.95 -5.74 4.62
C LEU A 482 -2.89 -4.60 5.64
N ARG A 483 -2.18 -4.83 6.75
CA ARG A 483 -1.97 -3.84 7.80
C ARG A 483 -0.54 -3.87 8.27
N SER A 484 -0.02 -2.71 8.64
CA SER A 484 1.23 -2.63 9.38
C SER A 484 1.05 -3.15 10.80
N THR A 485 2.13 -3.49 11.44
CA THR A 485 2.14 -3.71 12.88
C THR A 485 2.36 -2.38 13.58
N LEU A 486 1.61 -2.11 14.65
CA LEU A 486 1.80 -0.92 15.49
C LEU A 486 2.87 -1.17 16.57
N ASP A 487 3.84 -2.04 16.30
CA ASP A 487 4.95 -2.31 17.22
C ASP A 487 5.91 -1.10 17.28
N GLY A 488 6.11 -0.56 18.47
CA GLY A 488 6.95 0.62 18.71
C GLY A 488 8.38 0.49 18.17
N SER A 489 8.98 -0.70 18.21
CA SER A 489 10.33 -0.94 17.68
C SER A 489 10.41 -0.78 16.16
N LEU A 490 9.41 -1.26 15.43
CA LEU A 490 9.30 -1.07 13.98
C LEU A 490 9.03 0.37 13.60
N LEU A 491 8.20 1.07 14.38
CA LEU A 491 7.89 2.48 14.16
C LEU A 491 9.14 3.35 14.30
N TRP A 492 9.97 3.12 15.31
CA TRP A 492 11.25 3.82 15.47
C TRP A 492 12.25 3.50 14.37
N THR A 493 12.33 2.24 13.94
CA THR A 493 13.16 1.83 12.79
C THR A 493 12.72 2.57 11.53
N LEU A 494 11.42 2.71 11.31
CA LEU A 494 10.87 3.44 10.17
C LEU A 494 11.23 4.92 10.22
N ILE A 495 11.03 5.59 11.37
CA ILE A 495 11.38 7.00 11.55
C ILE A 495 12.90 7.21 11.32
N SER A 496 13.72 6.31 11.84
CA SER A 496 15.15 6.32 11.60
C SER A 496 15.50 6.18 10.12
N ASN A 497 14.81 5.29 9.39
CA ASN A 497 15.01 5.11 7.96
C ASN A 497 14.58 6.34 7.14
N LEU A 498 13.50 7.02 7.55
CA LEU A 498 13.06 8.27 6.92
C LEU A 498 14.08 9.41 7.08
N SER A 499 14.94 9.35 8.09
CA SER A 499 16.03 10.30 8.32
C SER A 499 17.33 9.96 7.58
N LEU A 500 17.41 8.79 6.91
CA LEU A 500 18.59 8.39 6.14
C LEU A 500 18.79 9.32 4.94
N ASN A 501 20.01 9.74 4.75
CA ASN A 501 20.39 10.50 3.57
C ASN A 501 20.58 9.56 2.35
N TYR A 502 20.60 10.14 1.15
CA TYR A 502 20.75 9.39 -0.10
C TYR A 502 21.97 8.45 -0.13
N LEU A 503 23.10 8.87 0.39
CA LEU A 503 24.33 8.05 0.39
C LEU A 503 24.23 6.85 1.33
N SER A 504 23.52 6.99 2.45
CA SER A 504 23.26 5.89 3.37
C SER A 504 22.33 4.83 2.75
N MET A 505 21.42 5.22 1.86
CA MET A 505 20.52 4.29 1.16
C MET A 505 21.22 3.44 0.10
N LEU A 506 22.44 3.78 -0.27
CA LEU A 506 23.27 3.02 -1.20
C LEU A 506 24.13 1.95 -0.49
N ASP A 507 23.89 1.71 0.80
CA ASP A 507 24.41 0.55 1.53
C ASP A 507 23.42 -0.63 1.44
N VAL A 508 23.93 -1.85 1.30
CA VAL A 508 23.14 -3.07 1.12
C VAL A 508 22.21 -3.33 2.31
N ASP A 509 22.73 -3.16 3.53
CA ASP A 509 21.97 -3.49 4.74
C ASP A 509 20.90 -2.42 5.03
N ALA A 510 21.20 -1.15 4.72
CA ALA A 510 20.19 -0.08 4.78
C ALA A 510 19.06 -0.32 3.77
N LEU A 511 19.38 -0.68 2.52
CA LEU A 511 18.39 -1.01 1.49
C LEU A 511 17.53 -2.21 1.91
N ARG A 512 18.16 -3.29 2.40
CA ARG A 512 17.43 -4.47 2.90
C ARG A 512 16.49 -4.13 4.06
N THR A 513 16.93 -3.24 4.96
CA THR A 513 16.13 -2.80 6.11
C THR A 513 14.92 -2.02 5.64
N VAL A 514 15.09 -1.08 4.71
CA VAL A 514 14.00 -0.34 4.10
C VAL A 514 13.00 -1.30 3.45
N LEU A 515 13.44 -2.16 2.55
CA LEU A 515 12.55 -3.09 1.85
C LEU A 515 11.77 -3.99 2.82
N ARG A 516 12.40 -4.43 3.91
CA ARG A 516 11.74 -5.26 4.95
C ARG A 516 10.61 -4.52 5.65
N VAL A 517 10.79 -3.26 5.98
CA VAL A 517 9.77 -2.46 6.70
C VAL A 517 8.54 -2.20 5.83
N TYR A 518 8.72 -2.12 4.50
CA TYR A 518 7.64 -1.82 3.55
C TYR A 518 6.92 -3.07 3.02
N ASP A 519 7.42 -4.28 3.34
CA ASP A 519 6.80 -5.53 2.90
C ASP A 519 5.72 -6.01 3.88
N PHE A 520 4.55 -5.37 3.82
CA PHE A 520 3.41 -5.73 4.67
C PHE A 520 2.87 -7.14 4.41
N ARG A 521 3.07 -7.70 3.21
CA ARG A 521 2.69 -9.09 2.91
C ARG A 521 3.50 -10.07 3.72
N ALA A 522 4.80 -9.82 3.86
CA ALA A 522 5.70 -10.64 4.65
C ALA A 522 5.38 -10.63 6.16
N LEU A 523 4.74 -9.56 6.66
CA LEU A 523 4.33 -9.47 8.07
C LEU A 523 3.12 -10.36 8.40
N VAL A 524 2.29 -10.68 7.42
CA VAL A 524 1.02 -11.41 7.62
C VAL A 524 1.08 -12.86 7.14
N ASP A 525 1.82 -13.12 6.05
CA ASP A 525 1.89 -14.42 5.38
C ASP A 525 3.30 -15.00 5.43
N ARG A 526 3.44 -16.17 6.04
CA ARG A 526 4.72 -16.91 6.15
C ARG A 526 5.32 -17.29 4.80
N GLN A 527 4.49 -17.52 3.77
CA GLN A 527 5.00 -17.83 2.44
C GLN A 527 5.58 -16.55 1.80
N ALA A 528 4.88 -15.42 1.92
CA ALA A 528 5.37 -14.13 1.47
C ALA A 528 6.64 -13.72 2.24
N GLU A 529 6.72 -13.99 3.54
CA GLU A 529 7.94 -13.76 4.34
C GLU A 529 9.15 -14.52 3.78
N ARG A 530 8.99 -15.80 3.44
CA ARG A 530 10.08 -16.60 2.84
C ARG A 530 10.52 -16.06 1.48
N VAL A 531 9.57 -15.63 0.65
CA VAL A 531 9.86 -15.01 -0.66
C VAL A 531 10.61 -13.69 -0.44
N SER A 532 10.15 -12.86 0.50
CA SER A 532 10.80 -11.61 0.86
C SER A 532 12.24 -11.84 1.37
N GLN A 533 12.44 -12.79 2.28
CA GLN A 533 13.76 -13.15 2.79
C GLN A 533 14.71 -13.61 1.66
N LYS A 534 14.22 -14.43 0.73
CA LYS A 534 15.00 -14.85 -0.46
C LYS A 534 15.38 -13.65 -1.34
N ARG A 535 14.43 -12.77 -1.62
CA ARG A 535 14.66 -11.56 -2.43
C ARG A 535 15.68 -10.64 -1.78
N LEU A 536 15.56 -10.39 -0.47
CA LEU A 536 16.53 -9.59 0.27
C LEU A 536 17.92 -10.24 0.31
N ALA A 537 18.01 -11.56 0.47
CA ALA A 537 19.27 -12.29 0.41
C ALA A 537 19.91 -12.20 -0.98
N GLY A 538 19.09 -12.17 -2.04
CA GLY A 538 19.54 -12.01 -3.43
C GLY A 538 20.19 -10.65 -3.74
N ILE A 539 20.05 -9.64 -2.88
CA ILE A 539 20.79 -8.37 -3.01
C ILE A 539 22.21 -8.59 -2.46
N SER A 540 23.17 -8.93 -3.32
CA SER A 540 24.51 -9.33 -2.87
C SER A 540 25.49 -8.18 -2.68
N GLY A 541 25.33 -7.06 -3.41
CA GLY A 541 26.23 -5.92 -3.28
C GLY A 541 25.73 -4.67 -3.99
N ILE A 542 26.18 -3.51 -3.53
CA ILE A 542 26.01 -2.20 -4.19
C ILE A 542 27.36 -1.51 -4.27
N VAL A 543 27.72 -1.04 -5.46
CA VAL A 543 28.92 -0.24 -5.69
C VAL A 543 28.52 1.07 -6.33
N THR A 544 28.84 2.17 -5.71
CA THR A 544 28.49 3.50 -6.18
C THR A 544 29.70 4.28 -6.65
N LYS A 545 29.54 5.03 -7.74
CA LYS A 545 30.58 5.88 -8.31
C LYS A 545 29.99 7.24 -8.68
N PRO A 546 30.63 8.36 -8.29
CA PRO A 546 30.26 9.67 -8.79
C PRO A 546 30.61 9.76 -10.29
N VAL A 547 29.70 10.35 -11.06
CA VAL A 547 29.84 10.51 -12.52
C VAL A 547 29.36 11.90 -12.91
N ASP A 548 30.13 12.59 -13.74
CA ASP A 548 29.74 13.86 -14.35
C ASP A 548 29.26 13.62 -15.78
N ARG A 549 28.12 14.20 -16.14
CA ARG A 549 27.55 14.12 -17.49
C ARG A 549 27.12 15.49 -17.99
N MET A 550 27.28 15.68 -19.29
CA MET A 550 26.75 16.87 -19.96
C MET A 550 25.26 16.68 -20.26
N ILE A 551 24.39 17.43 -19.59
CA ILE A 551 22.94 17.43 -19.82
C ILE A 551 22.55 18.82 -20.35
N ARG A 552 22.00 18.86 -21.57
CA ARG A 552 21.61 20.12 -22.24
C ARG A 552 22.75 21.16 -22.27
N GLY A 553 24.01 20.71 -22.43
CA GLY A 553 25.18 21.59 -22.47
C GLY A 553 25.73 22.04 -21.13
N LEU A 554 25.15 21.60 -20.01
CA LEU A 554 25.61 21.89 -18.66
C LEU A 554 26.21 20.63 -18.01
N PRO A 555 27.36 20.74 -17.30
CA PRO A 555 27.90 19.63 -16.55
C PRO A 555 27.02 19.41 -15.30
N VAL A 556 26.43 18.24 -15.22
CA VAL A 556 25.61 17.81 -14.06
C VAL A 556 26.33 16.63 -13.40
N ARG A 557 26.48 16.75 -12.10
CA ARG A 557 27.04 15.69 -11.25
C ARG A 557 25.94 14.72 -10.82
N GLY A 558 26.23 13.43 -10.91
CA GLY A 558 25.31 12.39 -10.48
C GLY A 558 26.04 11.19 -9.89
N ILE A 559 25.28 10.16 -9.61
CA ILE A 559 25.77 8.90 -9.07
C ILE A 559 25.32 7.77 -10.00
N ARG A 560 26.28 6.90 -10.33
CA ARG A 560 26.02 5.59 -10.93
C ARG A 560 26.14 4.53 -9.86
N SER A 561 25.10 3.74 -9.67
CA SER A 561 25.09 2.61 -8.76
C SER A 561 25.03 1.30 -9.55
N GLU A 562 25.96 0.40 -9.27
CA GLU A 562 25.95 -0.97 -9.75
C GLU A 562 25.45 -1.86 -8.63
N LEU A 563 24.28 -2.47 -8.84
CA LEU A 563 23.62 -3.37 -7.91
C LEU A 563 23.81 -4.81 -8.38
N GLN A 564 24.32 -5.68 -7.52
CA GLN A 564 24.50 -7.09 -7.79
C GLN A 564 23.33 -7.88 -7.25
N LEU A 565 22.58 -8.56 -8.14
CA LEU A 565 21.42 -9.37 -7.78
C LEU A 565 21.64 -10.83 -8.17
N ASP A 566 21.32 -11.72 -7.24
CA ASP A 566 21.29 -13.16 -7.47
C ASP A 566 19.89 -13.56 -7.96
N GLN A 567 19.81 -14.14 -9.16
CA GLN A 567 18.54 -14.54 -9.77
C GLN A 567 17.79 -15.58 -8.94
N GLN A 568 18.47 -16.40 -8.14
CA GLN A 568 17.82 -17.37 -7.27
C GLN A 568 16.94 -16.73 -6.19
N GLY A 569 17.14 -15.44 -5.90
CA GLY A 569 16.29 -14.65 -5.01
C GLY A 569 14.95 -14.23 -5.63
N PHE A 570 14.75 -14.40 -6.93
CA PHE A 570 13.61 -13.93 -7.69
C PHE A 570 12.86 -15.09 -8.35
N ALA A 571 11.60 -14.86 -8.73
CA ALA A 571 10.78 -15.88 -9.39
C ALA A 571 11.25 -16.14 -10.84
N SER A 572 11.75 -15.10 -11.51
CA SER A 572 12.23 -15.15 -12.88
C SER A 572 13.24 -14.01 -13.14
N GLU A 573 13.95 -14.08 -14.28
CA GLU A 573 14.80 -12.98 -14.75
C GLU A 573 13.97 -11.70 -14.99
N GLY A 574 12.72 -11.86 -15.42
CA GLY A 574 11.77 -10.75 -15.58
C GLY A 574 11.34 -10.11 -14.26
N ASP A 575 11.14 -10.88 -13.18
CA ASP A 575 10.88 -10.36 -11.84
C ASP A 575 12.09 -9.58 -11.30
N LEU A 576 13.31 -10.08 -11.52
CA LEU A 576 14.56 -9.39 -11.20
C LEU A 576 14.66 -8.04 -11.94
N TYR A 577 14.34 -8.03 -13.24
CA TYR A 577 14.36 -6.80 -14.04
C TYR A 577 13.30 -5.78 -13.58
N LEU A 578 12.07 -6.23 -13.30
CA LEU A 578 11.01 -5.38 -12.78
C LEU A 578 11.40 -4.78 -11.42
N PHE A 579 11.99 -5.58 -10.54
CA PHE A 579 12.52 -5.09 -9.27
C PHE A 579 13.63 -4.04 -9.47
N GLY A 580 14.55 -4.26 -10.40
CA GLY A 580 15.57 -3.27 -10.80
C GLY A 580 14.96 -1.98 -11.33
N THR A 581 13.87 -2.07 -12.12
CA THR A 581 13.13 -0.89 -12.60
C THR A 581 12.53 -0.09 -11.46
N VAL A 582 11.91 -0.76 -10.49
CA VAL A 582 11.37 -0.13 -9.27
C VAL A 582 12.47 0.57 -8.48
N LEU A 583 13.60 -0.08 -8.26
CA LEU A 583 14.74 0.52 -7.56
C LEU A 583 15.36 1.69 -8.32
N SER A 584 15.42 1.62 -9.65
CA SER A 584 15.92 2.75 -10.47
C SER A 584 15.10 4.01 -10.25
N GLN A 585 13.78 3.89 -10.24
CA GLN A 585 12.86 5.00 -9.95
C GLN A 585 12.94 5.46 -8.49
N PHE A 586 13.04 4.53 -7.56
CA PHE A 586 13.18 4.83 -6.14
C PHE A 586 14.44 5.66 -5.83
N PHE A 587 15.59 5.25 -6.33
CA PHE A 587 16.84 5.99 -6.12
C PHE A 587 16.82 7.38 -6.75
N ALA A 588 16.15 7.55 -7.88
CA ALA A 588 15.97 8.86 -8.51
C ALA A 588 15.21 9.84 -7.62
N LEU A 589 14.20 9.36 -6.87
CA LEU A 589 13.44 10.20 -5.96
C LEU A 589 14.27 10.71 -4.78
N TYR A 590 15.34 10.01 -4.40
CA TYR A 590 16.29 10.43 -3.36
C TYR A 590 17.38 11.37 -3.86
N ALA A 591 17.70 11.35 -5.14
CA ALA A 591 18.70 12.25 -5.71
C ALA A 591 18.20 13.70 -5.67
N SER A 592 19.08 14.64 -5.36
CA SER A 592 18.74 16.06 -5.34
C SER A 592 18.34 16.56 -6.74
N ILE A 593 17.52 17.60 -6.82
CA ILE A 593 16.98 18.15 -8.08
C ILE A 593 18.06 18.55 -9.09
N ASN A 594 19.26 18.87 -8.62
CA ASN A 594 20.41 19.25 -9.44
C ASN A 594 21.36 18.09 -9.72
N ALA A 595 21.00 16.87 -9.36
CA ALA A 595 21.77 15.66 -9.58
C ALA A 595 20.99 14.65 -10.40
N PHE A 596 21.65 13.60 -10.86
CA PHE A 596 21.00 12.46 -11.48
C PHE A 596 21.45 11.16 -10.82
N HIS A 597 20.61 10.15 -10.97
CA HIS A 597 20.95 8.77 -10.64
C HIS A 597 20.87 7.89 -11.89
N GLN A 598 21.81 6.98 -12.02
CA GLN A 598 21.80 5.93 -13.01
C GLN A 598 22.02 4.57 -12.34
N LEU A 599 21.03 3.68 -12.45
CA LEU A 599 21.13 2.33 -11.95
C LEU A 599 21.63 1.38 -13.05
N GLU A 600 22.54 0.52 -12.68
CA GLU A 600 22.94 -0.67 -13.40
C GLU A 600 22.77 -1.89 -12.50
N VAL A 601 22.12 -2.93 -12.97
CA VAL A 601 21.98 -4.19 -12.25
C VAL A 601 22.77 -5.26 -12.97
N VAL A 602 23.56 -6.00 -12.22
CA VAL A 602 24.31 -7.16 -12.70
C VAL A 602 23.68 -8.42 -12.12
N ASN A 603 23.16 -9.27 -12.97
CA ASN A 603 22.71 -10.60 -12.58
C ASN A 603 23.94 -11.47 -12.33
N THR A 604 24.12 -11.94 -11.10
CA THR A 604 25.34 -12.67 -10.72
C THR A 604 25.40 -14.09 -11.32
N GLU A 605 24.26 -14.65 -11.74
CA GLU A 605 24.19 -16.00 -12.29
C GLU A 605 24.64 -16.05 -13.77
N ASN A 606 24.10 -15.16 -14.61
CA ASN A 606 24.39 -15.12 -16.04
C ASN A 606 25.29 -13.96 -16.48
N GLN A 607 25.72 -13.09 -15.56
CA GLN A 607 26.53 -11.90 -15.80
C GLN A 607 25.88 -10.88 -16.75
N GLU A 608 24.55 -10.98 -16.99
CA GLU A 608 23.80 -10.02 -17.78
C GLU A 608 23.74 -8.68 -17.05
N ARG A 609 23.82 -7.58 -17.84
CA ARG A 609 23.83 -6.21 -17.30
C ARG A 609 22.62 -5.46 -17.81
N TYR A 610 21.78 -5.02 -16.88
CA TYR A 610 20.64 -4.17 -17.16
C TYR A 610 20.97 -2.73 -16.79
N THR A 611 20.80 -1.83 -17.74
CA THR A 611 21.09 -0.40 -17.51
C THR A 611 19.85 0.42 -17.79
N TRP A 612 19.41 1.19 -16.82
CA TRP A 612 18.29 2.14 -16.98
C TRP A 612 18.79 3.49 -17.46
N THR A 613 17.89 4.21 -18.12
CA THR A 613 18.14 5.58 -18.51
C THR A 613 18.42 6.45 -17.31
N LEU A 614 19.21 7.48 -17.52
CA LEU A 614 19.52 8.48 -16.52
C LEU A 614 18.24 9.12 -15.99
N GLN A 615 18.04 9.10 -14.67
CA GLN A 615 16.90 9.71 -13.98
C GLN A 615 17.35 10.99 -13.29
N GLN A 616 16.65 12.10 -13.55
CA GLN A 616 16.92 13.35 -12.85
C GLN A 616 16.35 13.28 -11.43
N GLY A 617 17.11 13.76 -10.45
CA GLY A 617 16.67 13.81 -9.06
C GLY A 617 15.46 14.72 -8.88
N GLN A 618 14.63 14.39 -7.89
CA GLN A 618 13.38 15.10 -7.59
C GLN A 618 13.36 15.68 -6.17
N GLN A 619 14.34 15.35 -5.33
CA GLN A 619 14.39 15.84 -3.97
C GLN A 619 14.80 17.33 -3.95
N PRO A 620 13.99 18.25 -3.37
CA PRO A 620 14.41 19.62 -3.17
C PRO A 620 15.67 19.70 -2.30
N LEU A 621 16.51 20.67 -2.56
CA LEU A 621 17.63 20.97 -1.67
C LEU A 621 17.05 21.51 -0.35
N MET A 622 17.28 20.81 0.76
CA MET A 622 16.96 21.32 2.09
C MET A 622 17.98 22.38 2.51
#